data_554b0303e016dee292d18da682cf40c2
#
_entry.id   554b0303e016dee292d18da682cf40c2
#
_cell.length_a   1.000
_cell.length_b   1.000
_cell.length_c   1.000
_cell.angle_alpha   90.00
_cell.angle_beta   90.00
_cell.angle_gamma   90.00
#
_symmetry.space_group_name_H-M   'P 1'
#
loop_
_entity.id
_entity.type
_entity.pdbx_description
1 polymer ?
#
loop_
_entity_poly.entity_id
_entity_poly.type
_entity_poly.pdbx_seq_one_letter_code
_entity_poly.pdbx_strand_id
1 'polypeptide(L)'
;MARSISYALSDFTLLPGYTSRDATLDKIDLRTPAVKYFSPTKQELPQDENPSTIMLKLPYYSAKMQEVFSPLLAVSLAQEGGMSVAHQSQDIDAEANAIREVKRYKSGFVVPDVVSPYMLIEDVAKMAEERGYSTFPVTEDGTLNGRFIGYITKNDYNKVKHAGMQVYERMLRVDLSNRSPSQVFYAWDDEVNDSLHEADAILVEGHHGSLPIVKRD
;
A
#
# COMPACT_ATOMS: atom_id res chain seq x y z
N MET A 1 7.65 35.97 28.04
CA MET A 1 7.00 34.78 27.47
C MET A 1 5.97 35.24 26.45
N ALA A 2 6.19 34.97 25.16
CA ALA A 2 5.19 35.26 24.13
C ALA A 2 4.04 34.25 24.29
N ARG A 3 2.83 34.70 24.54
CA ARG A 3 1.63 33.86 24.49
C ARG A 3 1.37 33.51 23.05
N SER A 4 1.55 32.24 22.67
CA SER A 4 1.04 31.76 21.41
C SER A 4 -0.47 31.74 21.43
N ILE A 5 -1.11 32.56 20.60
CA ILE A 5 -2.55 32.53 20.43
C ILE A 5 -2.87 31.28 19.60
N SER A 6 -3.71 30.40 20.13
CA SER A 6 -4.22 29.23 19.47
C SER A 6 -5.64 29.51 18.98
N TYR A 7 -5.94 29.20 17.72
CA TYR A 7 -7.26 29.42 17.12
C TYR A 7 -7.90 28.07 16.81
N ALA A 8 -9.21 27.96 16.98
CA ALA A 8 -10.03 26.89 16.50
C ALA A 8 -10.61 27.25 15.12
N LEU A 9 -11.12 26.27 14.38
CA LEU A 9 -11.77 26.53 13.08
C LEU A 9 -12.99 27.49 13.22
N SER A 10 -13.68 27.46 14.36
CA SER A 10 -14.77 28.36 14.66
C SER A 10 -14.37 29.82 14.77
N ASP A 11 -13.08 30.09 14.95
CA ASP A 11 -12.57 31.49 15.09
C ASP A 11 -12.33 32.14 13.74
N PHE A 12 -12.54 31.38 12.62
CA PHE A 12 -12.35 31.87 11.28
C PHE A 12 -13.67 31.88 10.50
N THR A 13 -13.83 32.91 9.69
CA THR A 13 -14.93 33.02 8.74
C THR A 13 -14.32 33.11 7.34
N LEU A 14 -14.80 32.27 6.42
CA LEU A 14 -14.43 32.38 5.02
C LEU A 14 -15.10 33.61 4.42
N LEU A 15 -14.28 34.54 3.98
CA LEU A 15 -14.76 35.67 3.18
C LEU A 15 -14.92 35.27 1.73
N PRO A 16 -16.08 35.48 1.11
CA PRO A 16 -16.24 35.20 -0.31
C PRO A 16 -15.31 36.09 -1.13
N GLY A 17 -14.50 35.48 -1.97
CA GLY A 17 -13.61 36.16 -2.91
C GLY A 17 -14.17 36.19 -4.33
N TYR A 18 -13.51 36.90 -5.19
CA TYR A 18 -13.83 36.92 -6.61
C TYR A 18 -13.39 35.61 -7.26
N THR A 19 -14.31 34.94 -7.93
CA THR A 19 -14.01 33.76 -8.74
C THR A 19 -14.16 34.13 -10.22
N SER A 20 -13.09 34.00 -11.00
CA SER A 20 -13.16 34.26 -12.43
C SER A 20 -13.86 33.11 -13.16
N ARG A 21 -14.40 33.39 -14.38
CA ARG A 21 -14.99 32.35 -15.22
C ARG A 21 -13.97 31.29 -15.66
N ASP A 22 -12.69 31.59 -15.60
CA ASP A 22 -11.59 30.70 -15.97
C ASP A 22 -11.14 29.77 -14.85
N ALA A 23 -11.70 29.95 -13.62
CA ALA A 23 -11.44 29.07 -12.49
C ALA A 23 -12.28 27.80 -12.59
N THR A 24 -11.91 26.92 -13.49
CA THR A 24 -12.54 25.59 -13.70
C THR A 24 -11.82 24.53 -12.88
N LEU A 25 -12.50 23.41 -12.58
CA LEU A 25 -11.98 22.35 -11.73
C LEU A 25 -10.65 21.75 -12.24
N ASP A 26 -10.48 21.71 -13.54
CA ASP A 26 -9.27 21.23 -14.23
C ASP A 26 -8.05 22.14 -14.04
N LYS A 27 -8.25 23.40 -13.63
CA LYS A 27 -7.19 24.37 -13.38
C LYS A 27 -6.83 24.52 -11.89
N ILE A 28 -7.54 23.83 -11.00
CA ILE A 28 -7.29 23.92 -9.57
C ILE A 28 -6.19 22.91 -9.20
N ASP A 29 -5.11 23.41 -8.63
CA ASP A 29 -4.03 22.59 -8.08
C ASP A 29 -4.11 22.63 -6.54
N LEU A 30 -4.35 21.47 -5.94
CA LEU A 30 -4.44 21.30 -4.48
C LEU A 30 -3.13 20.78 -3.87
N ARG A 31 -2.11 20.55 -4.68
CA ARG A 31 -0.82 20.07 -4.19
C ARG A 31 -0.19 21.06 -3.21
N THR A 32 0.30 20.53 -2.10
CA THR A 32 0.93 21.32 -1.06
C THR A 32 2.08 20.56 -0.41
N PRO A 33 3.15 21.23 0.03
CA PRO A 33 4.19 20.56 0.81
C PRO A 33 3.64 20.13 2.17
N ALA A 34 3.98 18.92 2.59
CA ALA A 34 3.55 18.36 3.88
C ALA A 34 4.08 19.17 5.08
N VAL A 35 5.20 19.86 4.89
CA VAL A 35 5.85 20.70 5.92
C VAL A 35 6.05 22.09 5.33
N LYS A 36 5.74 23.12 6.13
CA LYS A 36 5.99 24.50 5.73
C LYS A 36 7.49 24.70 5.55
N TYR A 37 7.90 24.89 4.31
CA TYR A 37 9.27 25.18 3.98
C TYR A 37 9.56 26.68 4.21
N PHE A 38 10.43 26.97 5.13
CA PHE A 38 11.00 28.30 5.30
C PHE A 38 12.26 28.39 4.47
N SER A 39 12.16 28.88 3.25
CA SER A 39 13.36 29.35 2.55
C SER A 39 13.79 30.67 3.17
N PRO A 40 15.02 30.81 3.66
CA PRO A 40 15.52 32.09 4.15
C PRO A 40 15.62 33.16 3.04
N THR A 41 15.47 32.79 1.78
CA THR A 41 15.74 33.66 0.63
C THR A 41 14.57 33.88 -0.31
N LYS A 42 13.35 33.54 -0.02
CA LYS A 42 12.11 33.88 -0.81
C LYS A 42 11.26 32.71 -1.31
N GLN A 43 9.97 32.87 -1.03
CA GLN A 43 8.78 32.93 -1.90
C GLN A 43 8.57 31.87 -3.00
N GLU A 44 9.47 30.94 -3.24
CA GLU A 44 9.22 29.86 -4.19
C GLU A 44 8.77 28.63 -3.43
N LEU A 45 7.57 28.13 -3.78
CA LEU A 45 7.14 26.80 -3.39
C LEU A 45 8.23 25.82 -3.85
N PRO A 46 8.61 24.81 -3.03
CA PRO A 46 9.53 23.78 -3.50
C PRO A 46 8.95 23.19 -4.78
N GLN A 47 9.73 23.21 -5.86
CA GLN A 47 9.33 22.53 -7.07
C GLN A 47 9.33 21.02 -6.79
N ASP A 48 8.48 20.28 -7.49
CA ASP A 48 8.28 18.82 -7.36
C ASP A 48 9.60 18.01 -7.45
N GLU A 49 10.66 18.64 -7.92
CA GLU A 49 11.98 18.03 -8.14
C GLU A 49 12.90 18.02 -6.90
N ASN A 50 12.48 18.63 -5.77
CA ASN A 50 13.30 18.56 -4.55
C ASN A 50 13.03 17.25 -3.80
N PRO A 51 13.94 16.27 -3.84
CA PRO A 51 13.73 14.94 -3.26
C PRO A 51 13.57 14.95 -1.73
N SER A 52 13.84 16.07 -1.07
CA SER A 52 13.66 16.22 0.37
C SER A 52 12.27 16.74 0.77
N THR A 53 11.41 17.10 -0.18
CA THR A 53 10.10 17.67 0.09
C THR A 53 9.00 16.64 -0.18
N ILE A 54 8.25 16.31 0.86
CA ILE A 54 7.06 15.48 0.72
C ILE A 54 5.92 16.37 0.24
N MET A 55 5.45 16.15 -0.99
CA MET A 55 4.30 16.83 -1.56
C MET A 55 3.03 16.00 -1.36
N LEU A 56 1.99 16.63 -0.83
CA LEU A 56 0.66 16.06 -0.77
C LEU A 56 -0.13 16.47 -2.01
N LYS A 57 -0.93 15.57 -2.55
CA LYS A 57 -1.88 15.87 -3.63
C LYS A 57 -3.12 16.60 -3.08
N LEU A 58 -3.50 16.27 -1.85
CA LEU A 58 -4.58 16.93 -1.11
C LEU A 58 -4.06 17.41 0.26
N PRO A 59 -4.43 18.63 0.70
CA PRO A 59 -3.95 19.22 1.95
C PRO A 59 -4.65 18.66 3.19
N TYR A 60 -4.81 17.33 3.29
CA TYR A 60 -5.47 16.68 4.41
C TYR A 60 -4.52 15.84 5.24
N TYR A 61 -4.63 16.02 6.56
CA TYR A 61 -3.98 15.19 7.56
C TYR A 61 -5.02 14.57 8.49
N SER A 62 -4.83 13.31 8.88
CA SER A 62 -5.60 12.78 10.01
C SER A 62 -5.11 13.37 11.33
N ALA A 63 -6.02 13.54 12.29
CA ALA A 63 -5.62 13.87 13.66
C ALA A 63 -4.83 12.70 14.26
N LYS A 64 -3.80 13.03 15.08
CA LYS A 64 -3.02 12.03 15.82
C LYS A 64 -3.76 11.55 17.07
N MET A 65 -4.87 10.88 16.89
CA MET A 65 -5.75 10.42 17.97
C MET A 65 -5.98 8.91 17.83
N GLN A 66 -6.06 8.21 18.97
CA GLN A 66 -6.27 6.78 19.02
C GLN A 66 -7.52 6.34 18.27
N GLU A 67 -8.63 7.06 18.43
CA GLU A 67 -9.91 6.75 17.78
C GLU A 67 -9.94 7.14 16.27
N VAL A 68 -8.94 7.89 15.80
CA VAL A 68 -8.89 8.35 14.41
C VAL A 68 -7.90 7.55 13.60
N PHE A 69 -6.72 7.24 14.17
CA PHE A 69 -5.69 6.52 13.45
C PHE A 69 -6.04 5.03 13.35
N SER A 70 -6.04 4.52 12.14
CA SER A 70 -5.99 3.10 11.84
C SER A 70 -5.18 2.86 10.56
N PRO A 71 -4.56 1.68 10.36
CA PRO A 71 -3.88 1.34 9.11
C PRO A 71 -4.78 1.51 7.90
N LEU A 72 -6.04 1.12 8.00
CA LEU A 72 -7.02 1.24 6.91
C LEU A 72 -7.27 2.71 6.53
N LEU A 73 -7.51 3.59 7.52
CA LEU A 73 -7.68 5.03 7.26
C LEU A 73 -6.41 5.63 6.66
N ALA A 74 -5.24 5.23 7.17
CA ALA A 74 -3.96 5.74 6.67
C ALA A 74 -3.74 5.38 5.21
N VAL A 75 -4.05 4.14 4.81
CA VAL A 75 -3.99 3.69 3.41
C VAL A 75 -4.98 4.47 2.54
N SER A 76 -6.25 4.53 2.95
CA SER A 76 -7.29 5.23 2.18
C SER A 76 -6.96 6.71 1.98
N LEU A 77 -6.50 7.39 3.04
CA LEU A 77 -6.13 8.80 2.95
C LEU A 77 -4.89 9.02 2.06
N ALA A 78 -3.92 8.09 2.10
CA ALA A 78 -2.75 8.16 1.23
C ALA A 78 -3.10 7.91 -0.24
N GLN A 79 -4.04 7.02 -0.54
CA GLN A 79 -4.54 6.78 -1.89
C GLN A 79 -5.19 8.04 -2.49
N GLU A 80 -5.90 8.81 -1.68
CA GLU A 80 -6.47 10.10 -2.08
C GLU A 80 -5.43 11.23 -2.15
N GLY A 81 -4.21 10.98 -1.66
CA GLY A 81 -3.10 11.93 -1.73
C GLY A 81 -2.92 12.80 -0.48
N GLY A 82 -3.60 12.48 0.61
CA GLY A 82 -3.39 13.05 1.93
C GLY A 82 -2.34 12.28 2.75
N MET A 83 -2.27 12.54 4.06
CA MET A 83 -1.35 11.89 4.98
C MET A 83 -2.02 11.56 6.31
N SER A 84 -1.75 10.39 6.84
CA SER A 84 -2.17 10.02 8.18
C SER A 84 -1.02 10.14 9.18
N VAL A 85 -1.36 10.47 10.42
CA VAL A 85 -0.40 10.61 11.53
C VAL A 85 -0.72 9.55 12.57
N ALA A 86 0.25 8.68 12.87
CA ALA A 86 0.13 7.69 13.94
C ALA A 86 0.08 8.39 15.31
N HIS A 87 -0.70 7.81 16.23
CA HIS A 87 -0.77 8.33 17.60
C HIS A 87 0.31 7.67 18.47
N GLN A 88 0.82 8.41 19.43
CA GLN A 88 1.90 7.98 20.33
C GLN A 88 1.41 7.22 21.58
N SER A 89 0.09 7.06 21.77
CA SER A 89 -0.51 6.46 22.98
C SER A 89 -0.66 4.95 22.80
N GLN A 90 0.36 4.28 22.29
CA GLN A 90 0.41 2.84 22.07
C GLN A 90 1.83 2.34 22.32
N ASP A 91 1.96 1.02 22.44
CA ASP A 91 3.27 0.38 22.56
C ASP A 91 4.09 0.55 21.28
N ILE A 92 5.41 0.65 21.42
CA ILE A 92 6.34 0.90 20.29
C ILE A 92 6.20 -0.18 19.22
N ASP A 93 6.06 -1.45 19.63
CA ASP A 93 5.92 -2.56 18.70
C ASP A 93 4.57 -2.52 17.97
N ALA A 94 3.49 -2.12 18.65
CA ALA A 94 2.18 -1.94 18.04
C ALA A 94 2.19 -0.82 17.00
N GLU A 95 2.80 0.32 17.32
CA GLU A 95 2.97 1.44 16.39
C GLU A 95 3.81 1.05 15.18
N ALA A 96 4.94 0.38 15.41
CA ALA A 96 5.81 -0.09 14.34
C ALA A 96 5.09 -1.09 13.41
N ASN A 97 4.28 -1.99 13.96
CA ASN A 97 3.51 -2.95 13.18
C ASN A 97 2.43 -2.26 12.34
N ALA A 98 1.69 -1.31 12.92
CA ALA A 98 0.69 -0.51 12.20
C ALA A 98 1.32 0.28 11.03
N ILE A 99 2.49 0.89 11.24
CA ILE A 99 3.22 1.60 10.20
C ILE A 99 3.72 0.63 9.11
N ARG A 100 4.23 -0.54 9.48
CA ARG A 100 4.64 -1.57 8.51
C ARG A 100 3.45 -2.03 7.67
N GLU A 101 2.28 -2.21 8.27
CA GLU A 101 1.06 -2.56 7.55
C GLU A 101 0.71 -1.50 6.52
N VAL A 102 0.69 -0.22 6.88
CA VAL A 102 0.45 0.89 5.94
C VAL A 102 1.49 0.91 4.81
N LYS A 103 2.77 0.71 5.14
CA LYS A 103 3.87 0.74 4.15
C LYS A 103 3.89 -0.44 3.18
N ARG A 104 3.14 -1.49 3.44
CA ARG A 104 2.94 -2.60 2.50
C ARG A 104 2.12 -2.20 1.27
N TYR A 105 1.30 -1.17 1.39
CA TYR A 105 0.52 -0.64 0.28
C TYR A 105 1.36 0.35 -0.52
N LYS A 106 1.56 0.07 -1.79
CA LYS A 106 2.25 0.97 -2.73
C LYS A 106 1.32 1.19 -3.93
N SER A 107 0.84 2.41 -4.11
CA SER A 107 -0.05 2.77 -5.24
C SER A 107 -1.30 1.87 -5.38
N GLY A 108 -1.80 1.33 -4.26
CA GLY A 108 -2.92 0.37 -4.26
C GLY A 108 -2.50 -1.09 -4.37
N PHE A 109 -1.22 -1.37 -4.59
CA PHE A 109 -0.67 -2.71 -4.56
C PHE A 109 -0.17 -3.07 -3.16
N VAL A 110 -0.31 -4.33 -2.79
CA VAL A 110 0.18 -4.85 -1.50
C VAL A 110 1.50 -5.56 -1.72
N VAL A 111 2.52 -5.17 -0.96
CA VAL A 111 3.75 -5.96 -0.88
C VAL A 111 3.44 -7.23 -0.08
N PRO A 112 3.41 -8.41 -0.71
CA PRO A 112 3.01 -9.64 -0.03
C PRO A 112 4.08 -10.14 0.91
N ASP A 113 3.69 -10.92 1.94
CA ASP A 113 4.61 -11.85 2.56
C ASP A 113 4.81 -13.03 1.60
N VAL A 114 6.03 -13.43 1.38
CA VAL A 114 6.40 -14.56 0.53
C VAL A 114 6.80 -15.76 1.36
N VAL A 115 6.63 -16.95 0.82
CA VAL A 115 6.98 -18.19 1.50
C VAL A 115 7.99 -19.00 0.69
N SER A 116 8.83 -19.76 1.41
CA SER A 116 9.74 -20.71 0.77
C SER A 116 9.01 -22.00 0.39
N PRO A 117 9.38 -22.68 -0.70
CA PRO A 117 8.83 -23.99 -1.06
C PRO A 117 9.08 -25.06 0.00
N TYR A 118 10.07 -24.88 0.86
CA TYR A 118 10.45 -25.82 1.92
C TYR A 118 9.77 -25.51 3.27
N MET A 119 9.02 -24.42 3.38
CA MET A 119 8.26 -24.08 4.56
C MET A 119 7.16 -25.13 4.82
N LEU A 120 6.87 -25.41 6.10
CA LEU A 120 5.79 -26.32 6.45
C LEU A 120 4.42 -25.63 6.28
N ILE A 121 3.45 -26.42 5.86
CA ILE A 121 2.05 -25.95 5.70
C ILE A 121 1.48 -25.41 7.02
N GLU A 122 1.90 -25.94 8.15
CA GLU A 122 1.49 -25.46 9.48
C GLU A 122 1.94 -24.03 9.74
N ASP A 123 3.17 -23.70 9.33
CA ASP A 123 3.73 -22.36 9.47
C ASP A 123 3.02 -21.34 8.55
N VAL A 124 2.68 -21.78 7.32
CA VAL A 124 1.87 -20.97 6.39
C VAL A 124 0.48 -20.71 6.95
N ALA A 125 -0.16 -21.74 7.54
CA ALA A 125 -1.46 -21.60 8.14
C ALA A 125 -1.45 -20.66 9.36
N LYS A 126 -0.40 -20.73 10.19
CA LYS A 126 -0.19 -19.81 11.30
C LYS A 126 0.02 -18.38 10.81
N MET A 127 0.84 -18.20 9.76
CA MET A 127 1.05 -16.90 9.11
C MET A 127 -0.26 -16.34 8.58
N ALA A 128 -1.12 -17.17 7.97
CA ALA A 128 -2.44 -16.75 7.49
C ALA A 128 -3.37 -16.29 8.62
N GLU A 129 -3.37 -16.97 9.76
CA GLU A 129 -4.12 -16.57 10.96
C GLU A 129 -3.62 -15.23 11.52
N GLU A 130 -2.30 -15.02 11.57
CA GLU A 130 -1.67 -13.80 12.09
C GLU A 130 -1.85 -12.58 11.14
N ARG A 131 -1.84 -12.81 9.84
CA ARG A 131 -1.88 -11.75 8.82
C ARG A 131 -3.28 -11.42 8.31
N GLY A 132 -4.25 -12.31 8.49
CA GLY A 132 -5.62 -12.11 8.02
C GLY A 132 -5.84 -12.33 6.53
N TYR A 133 -4.86 -12.83 5.79
CA TYR A 133 -4.99 -13.26 4.40
C TYR A 133 -4.33 -14.64 4.19
N SER A 134 -4.73 -15.33 3.13
CA SER A 134 -4.45 -16.75 2.98
C SER A 134 -3.85 -17.14 1.62
N THR A 135 -3.42 -16.15 0.84
CA THR A 135 -2.74 -16.36 -0.44
C THR A 135 -1.33 -15.82 -0.33
N PHE A 136 -0.34 -16.68 -0.57
CA PHE A 136 1.06 -16.32 -0.46
C PHE A 136 1.81 -16.68 -1.74
N PRO A 137 2.54 -15.74 -2.35
CA PRO A 137 3.50 -16.04 -3.39
C PRO A 137 4.62 -16.94 -2.86
N VAL A 138 5.08 -17.85 -3.69
CA VAL A 138 6.20 -18.75 -3.38
C VAL A 138 7.39 -18.34 -4.24
N THR A 139 8.52 -18.09 -3.59
CA THR A 139 9.79 -17.76 -4.24
C THR A 139 10.83 -18.83 -3.89
N GLU A 140 11.82 -19.03 -4.75
CA GLU A 140 12.83 -20.10 -4.58
C GLU A 140 13.54 -20.02 -3.22
N ASP A 141 13.82 -18.79 -2.74
CA ASP A 141 14.56 -18.54 -1.50
C ASP A 141 13.68 -18.06 -0.33
N GLY A 142 12.37 -17.85 -0.56
CA GLY A 142 11.44 -17.32 0.44
C GLY A 142 11.61 -15.82 0.70
N THR A 143 12.29 -15.08 -0.19
CA THR A 143 12.44 -13.62 -0.11
C THR A 143 11.68 -12.91 -1.22
N LEU A 144 11.38 -11.62 -1.04
CA LEU A 144 10.72 -10.78 -2.06
C LEU A 144 11.55 -10.61 -3.34
N ASN A 145 12.87 -10.78 -3.24
CA ASN A 145 13.78 -10.67 -4.38
C ASN A 145 14.08 -12.02 -5.03
N GLY A 146 13.55 -13.11 -4.47
CA GLY A 146 13.71 -14.45 -4.99
C GLY A 146 12.88 -14.67 -6.26
N ARG A 147 13.31 -15.59 -7.10
CA ARG A 147 12.57 -15.97 -8.30
C ARG A 147 11.19 -16.51 -7.94
N PHE A 148 10.16 -15.94 -8.54
CA PHE A 148 8.78 -16.40 -8.36
C PHE A 148 8.58 -17.76 -9.03
N ILE A 149 8.08 -18.75 -8.28
CA ILE A 149 7.87 -20.11 -8.74
C ILE A 149 6.43 -20.60 -8.61
N GLY A 150 5.58 -19.84 -7.95
CA GLY A 150 4.17 -20.18 -7.80
C GLY A 150 3.50 -19.45 -6.65
N TYR A 151 2.34 -19.91 -6.28
CA TYR A 151 1.63 -19.41 -5.10
C TYR A 151 0.85 -20.54 -4.42
N ILE A 152 0.50 -20.31 -3.16
CA ILE A 152 -0.34 -21.20 -2.36
C ILE A 152 -1.54 -20.40 -1.82
N THR A 153 -2.73 -20.98 -1.95
CA THR A 153 -3.99 -20.35 -1.52
C THR A 153 -4.63 -21.17 -0.41
N LYS A 154 -5.64 -20.58 0.25
CA LYS A 154 -6.42 -21.26 1.27
C LYS A 154 -7.02 -22.61 0.84
N ASN A 155 -7.26 -22.78 -0.47
CA ASN A 155 -7.83 -24.01 -1.02
C ASN A 155 -6.80 -25.13 -1.15
N ASP A 156 -5.52 -24.79 -1.18
CA ASP A 156 -4.42 -25.73 -1.44
C ASP A 156 -3.89 -26.38 -0.15
N TYR A 157 -4.17 -25.80 1.01
CA TYR A 157 -3.69 -26.32 2.29
C TYR A 157 -4.76 -26.40 3.37
N ASN A 158 -4.56 -27.36 4.26
CA ASN A 158 -5.37 -27.54 5.45
C ASN A 158 -4.46 -27.95 6.61
N LYS A 159 -4.48 -27.18 7.69
CA LYS A 159 -3.61 -27.34 8.87
C LYS A 159 -3.62 -28.77 9.44
N VAL A 160 -4.78 -29.46 9.39
CA VAL A 160 -4.92 -30.80 9.94
C VAL A 160 -4.58 -31.89 8.94
N LYS A 161 -5.05 -31.75 7.69
CA LYS A 161 -4.87 -32.79 6.65
C LYS A 161 -3.47 -32.82 6.08
N HIS A 162 -2.80 -31.67 6.04
CA HIS A 162 -1.49 -31.50 5.42
C HIS A 162 -0.38 -31.20 6.45
N ALA A 163 -0.59 -31.61 7.69
CA ALA A 163 0.41 -31.47 8.76
C ALA A 163 1.71 -32.20 8.35
N GLY A 164 2.85 -31.52 8.52
CA GLY A 164 4.17 -32.03 8.15
C GLY A 164 4.52 -31.98 6.65
N MET A 165 3.59 -31.58 5.78
CA MET A 165 3.87 -31.38 4.36
C MET A 165 4.55 -30.04 4.11
N GLN A 166 5.36 -29.97 3.05
CA GLN A 166 5.99 -28.73 2.62
C GLN A 166 5.15 -28.02 1.56
N VAL A 167 5.33 -26.68 1.44
CA VAL A 167 4.62 -25.84 0.48
C VAL A 167 4.74 -26.36 -0.96
N TYR A 168 5.93 -26.81 -1.37
CA TYR A 168 6.17 -27.27 -2.73
C TYR A 168 5.29 -28.46 -3.16
N GLU A 169 4.78 -29.25 -2.21
CA GLU A 169 3.91 -30.38 -2.45
C GLU A 169 2.47 -29.97 -2.80
N ARG A 170 2.08 -28.76 -2.42
CA ARG A 170 0.71 -28.27 -2.53
C ARG A 170 0.58 -26.97 -3.29
N MET A 171 1.67 -26.24 -3.53
CA MET A 171 1.61 -24.96 -4.24
C MET A 171 1.19 -25.13 -5.70
N LEU A 172 0.56 -24.13 -6.23
CA LEU A 172 0.32 -23.98 -7.66
C LEU A 172 1.59 -23.46 -8.32
N ARG A 173 2.22 -24.28 -9.14
CA ARG A 173 3.48 -23.95 -9.83
C ARG A 173 3.24 -23.10 -11.06
N VAL A 174 4.11 -22.13 -11.25
CA VAL A 174 4.12 -21.24 -12.41
C VAL A 174 5.25 -21.65 -13.34
N ASP A 175 4.93 -21.78 -14.62
CA ASP A 175 5.94 -21.77 -15.67
C ASP A 175 5.97 -20.39 -16.32
N LEU A 176 6.97 -19.57 -15.95
CA LEU A 176 7.15 -18.23 -16.49
C LEU A 176 7.47 -18.21 -17.99
N SER A 177 7.89 -19.34 -18.54
CA SER A 177 8.17 -19.48 -19.97
C SER A 177 6.94 -19.80 -20.82
N ASN A 178 5.86 -20.30 -20.21
CA ASN A 178 4.65 -20.71 -20.92
C ASN A 178 3.40 -20.22 -20.18
N ARG A 179 2.99 -19.00 -20.51
CA ARG A 179 1.78 -18.39 -19.95
C ARG A 179 0.53 -19.06 -20.52
N SER A 180 0.11 -20.16 -19.92
CA SER A 180 -1.19 -20.76 -20.23
C SER A 180 -2.28 -20.13 -19.35
N PRO A 181 -3.37 -19.59 -19.93
CA PRO A 181 -4.45 -18.94 -19.17
C PRO A 181 -5.13 -19.84 -18.15
N SER A 182 -4.90 -21.14 -18.20
CA SER A 182 -5.61 -22.14 -17.41
C SER A 182 -4.89 -22.61 -16.14
N GLN A 183 -3.62 -22.27 -15.92
CA GLN A 183 -2.86 -22.91 -14.86
C GLN A 183 -2.39 -21.99 -13.74
N VAL A 184 -1.85 -20.81 -14.02
CA VAL A 184 -1.48 -19.83 -12.99
C VAL A 184 -1.54 -18.44 -13.57
N PHE A 185 -2.28 -17.59 -12.90
CA PHE A 185 -2.52 -16.23 -13.32
C PHE A 185 -1.50 -15.32 -12.64
N TYR A 186 -0.73 -14.60 -13.40
CA TYR A 186 0.20 -13.58 -12.95
C TYR A 186 0.32 -12.50 -14.04
N ALA A 187 0.74 -11.31 -13.66
CA ALA A 187 1.05 -10.24 -14.61
C ALA A 187 2.51 -9.81 -14.46
N TRP A 188 3.07 -9.30 -15.54
CA TRP A 188 4.35 -8.63 -15.47
C TRP A 188 4.18 -7.19 -15.00
N ASP A 189 5.19 -6.65 -14.32
CA ASP A 189 5.24 -5.28 -13.83
C ASP A 189 5.03 -4.25 -14.96
N ASP A 190 5.64 -4.52 -16.12
CA ASP A 190 5.51 -3.71 -17.33
C ASP A 190 4.13 -3.78 -18.01
N GLU A 191 3.31 -4.79 -17.73
CA GLU A 191 1.94 -4.89 -18.22
C GLU A 191 0.97 -4.06 -17.37
N VAL A 192 1.28 -3.92 -16.09
CA VAL A 192 0.41 -3.21 -15.13
C VAL A 192 0.77 -1.73 -14.99
N ASN A 193 2.04 -1.35 -15.23
CA ASN A 193 2.53 0.03 -15.21
C ASN A 193 2.13 0.83 -13.95
N ASP A 194 2.15 0.20 -12.77
CA ASP A 194 1.66 0.78 -11.52
C ASP A 194 0.18 1.29 -11.59
N SER A 195 -0.59 0.83 -12.57
CA SER A 195 -1.99 1.20 -12.79
C SER A 195 -2.95 0.17 -12.19
N LEU A 196 -3.72 0.58 -11.19
CA LEU A 196 -4.77 -0.27 -10.61
C LEU A 196 -5.85 -0.66 -11.64
N HIS A 197 -6.14 0.23 -12.59
CA HIS A 197 -7.12 -0.04 -13.62
C HIS A 197 -6.68 -1.19 -14.54
N GLU A 198 -5.41 -1.21 -14.93
CA GLU A 198 -4.86 -2.29 -15.76
C GLU A 198 -4.78 -3.60 -14.97
N ALA A 199 -4.36 -3.54 -13.70
CA ALA A 199 -4.36 -4.70 -12.82
C ALA A 199 -5.77 -5.29 -12.62
N ASP A 200 -6.78 -4.43 -12.43
CA ASP A 200 -8.18 -4.85 -12.25
C ASP A 200 -8.75 -5.46 -13.54
N ALA A 201 -8.45 -4.88 -14.69
CA ALA A 201 -8.84 -5.44 -15.98
C ALA A 201 -8.30 -6.86 -16.17
N ILE A 202 -7.02 -7.08 -15.85
CA ILE A 202 -6.39 -8.40 -15.91
C ILE A 202 -7.02 -9.37 -14.89
N LEU A 203 -7.31 -8.91 -13.66
CA LEU A 203 -7.97 -9.71 -12.62
C LEU A 203 -9.36 -10.20 -13.05
N VAL A 204 -10.15 -9.29 -13.63
CA VAL A 204 -11.52 -9.61 -14.12
C VAL A 204 -11.48 -10.63 -15.24
N GLU A 205 -10.56 -10.48 -16.20
CA GLU A 205 -10.38 -11.42 -17.30
C GLU A 205 -9.97 -12.82 -16.81
N GLY A 206 -9.12 -12.86 -15.78
CA GLY A 206 -8.62 -14.12 -15.21
C GLY A 206 -9.58 -14.82 -14.25
N HIS A 207 -10.65 -14.17 -13.81
CA HIS A 207 -11.57 -14.67 -12.78
C HIS A 207 -10.90 -15.07 -11.46
N HIS A 208 -9.83 -14.38 -11.07
CA HIS A 208 -9.07 -14.65 -9.85
C HIS A 208 -9.27 -13.56 -8.79
N GLY A 209 -9.15 -13.93 -7.52
CA GLY A 209 -9.28 -12.99 -6.39
C GLY A 209 -7.98 -12.25 -6.03
N SER A 210 -6.85 -12.63 -6.64
CA SER A 210 -5.53 -12.01 -6.42
C SER A 210 -4.65 -12.19 -7.66
N LEU A 211 -3.85 -11.17 -7.96
CA LEU A 211 -2.94 -11.15 -9.10
C LEU A 211 -1.51 -10.90 -8.61
N PRO A 212 -0.64 -11.92 -8.62
CA PRO A 212 0.78 -11.72 -8.42
C PRO A 212 1.38 -10.90 -9.56
N ILE A 213 2.08 -9.81 -9.21
CA ILE A 213 2.81 -8.98 -10.16
C ILE A 213 4.29 -9.31 -10.02
N VAL A 214 4.91 -9.70 -11.11
CA VAL A 214 6.28 -10.21 -11.17
C VAL A 214 7.11 -9.27 -12.03
N LYS A 215 8.31 -8.91 -11.55
CA LYS A 215 9.27 -8.17 -12.37
C LYS A 215 9.95 -9.11 -13.36
N ARG A 216 10.19 -8.60 -14.57
CA ARG A 216 11.10 -9.26 -15.50
C ARG A 216 12.54 -8.99 -15.06
N ASP A 217 13.34 -10.03 -15.00
CA ASP A 217 14.80 -9.94 -14.78
C ASP A 217 15.49 -9.29 -15.99
#